data_e94889d334fe6fb54d9f494fa4ca9633
#
_entry.id   e94889d334fe6fb54d9f494fa4ca9633
#
_cell.length_a   1.000
_cell.length_b   1.000
_cell.length_c   1.000
_cell.angle_alpha   90.00
_cell.angle_beta   90.00
_cell.angle_gamma   90.00
#
_symmetry.space_group_name_H-M   'P 1'
#
loop_
_entity.id
_entity.type
_entity.pdbx_description
1 polymer ?
#
loop_
_entity_poly.entity_id
_entity_poly.type
_entity_poly.pdbx_seq_one_letter_code
_entity_poly.pdbx_strand_id
1 'polypeptide(L)'
;MPERRASFSRFLSALLVFALVLAGCSANRFLYNRADTFVRWAIDDYVDLTSEQQKHFNTNLDGLLDWHRRNELPLYREFIVSSLDALEGGVTIDEAVLISDAIDEAANRLQVKLIDLLLESAEGLTDGQIQDFLDELDRQQEEYAQERLVRDDIKYAADAADSLQRLAKRLLGRLNDEQKALIQSRSTELMRIDRLWHEDRSVWGTKLRTILESRLPGWQIEIRVLGDTRSEARTPAYVAGIEHNGDVILGLLVKAINDRTERQDKRMRRFLDDLI
;
A
#
# COMPACT_ATOMS: atom_id res chain seq x y z
N MET A 1 13.87 12.34 20.12
CA MET A 1 13.33 12.29 18.77
C MET A 1 13.45 10.87 18.19
N PRO A 2 12.76 9.86 18.71
CA PRO A 2 12.81 8.49 18.14
C PRO A 2 11.52 8.03 17.44
N GLU A 3 10.48 8.85 17.32
CA GLU A 3 9.18 8.40 16.79
C GLU A 3 8.97 8.57 15.26
N ARG A 4 9.89 9.20 14.53
CA ARG A 4 9.77 9.47 13.10
C ARG A 4 9.98 8.25 12.17
N ARG A 5 10.31 7.05 12.69
CA ARG A 5 10.96 6.02 11.89
C ARG A 5 10.10 4.80 11.51
N ALA A 6 8.86 4.69 11.98
CA ALA A 6 8.01 3.52 11.69
C ALA A 6 7.16 3.63 10.41
N SER A 7 7.11 4.81 9.79
CA SER A 7 6.09 5.21 8.82
C SER A 7 6.26 4.65 7.40
N PHE A 8 7.48 4.56 6.89
CA PHE A 8 7.72 4.38 5.45
C PHE A 8 7.35 2.99 4.86
N SER A 9 7.34 1.93 5.65
CA SER A 9 6.97 0.60 5.16
C SER A 9 5.48 0.45 4.90
N ARG A 10 4.71 1.24 5.61
CA ARG A 10 3.27 1.39 5.42
C ARG A 10 3.00 2.18 4.13
N PHE A 11 3.91 3.09 3.76
CA PHE A 11 3.86 3.87 2.53
C PHE A 11 3.83 3.00 1.26
N LEU A 12 4.59 1.91 1.19
CA LEU A 12 4.56 1.03 0.01
C LEU A 12 3.24 0.24 -0.08
N SER A 13 2.69 -0.19 1.05
CA SER A 13 1.38 -0.85 1.13
C SER A 13 0.24 0.15 0.95
N ALA A 14 0.36 1.35 1.54
CA ALA A 14 -0.58 2.45 1.36
C ALA A 14 -0.53 3.03 -0.06
N LEU A 15 0.65 3.08 -0.69
CA LEU A 15 0.79 3.47 -2.09
C LEU A 15 0.12 2.47 -3.03
N LEU A 16 0.09 1.19 -2.67
CA LEU A 16 -0.64 0.16 -3.42
C LEU A 16 -2.16 0.34 -3.24
N VAL A 17 -2.64 0.57 -2.02
CA VAL A 17 -4.06 0.84 -1.73
C VAL A 17 -4.46 2.21 -2.26
N PHE A 18 -3.61 3.24 -2.12
CA PHE A 18 -3.81 4.57 -2.67
C PHE A 18 -3.68 4.58 -4.19
N ALA A 19 -2.82 3.75 -4.80
CA ALA A 19 -2.75 3.59 -6.26
C ALA A 19 -4.01 2.89 -6.84
N LEU A 20 -4.68 2.03 -6.10
CA LEU A 20 -5.99 1.47 -6.46
C LEU A 20 -7.08 2.55 -6.39
N VAL A 21 -6.96 3.51 -5.48
CA VAL A 21 -7.87 4.67 -5.37
C VAL A 21 -7.57 5.73 -6.44
N LEU A 22 -6.36 5.78 -7.03
CA LEU A 22 -5.86 6.86 -7.90
C LEU A 22 -5.89 6.59 -9.42
N ALA A 23 -6.66 5.66 -9.93
CA ALA A 23 -6.69 5.35 -11.37
C ALA A 23 -7.69 6.20 -12.20
N GLY A 24 -7.48 7.51 -12.35
CA GLY A 24 -8.08 8.39 -13.42
C GLY A 24 -9.56 8.80 -13.30
N CYS A 25 -9.84 10.02 -13.66
CA CYS A 25 -10.97 10.91 -13.32
C CYS A 25 -12.44 10.48 -13.48
N SER A 26 -12.82 9.76 -14.47
CA SER A 26 -14.16 9.13 -14.58
C SER A 26 -14.09 7.65 -14.24
N ALA A 27 -12.91 7.06 -14.36
CA ALA A 27 -12.62 5.69 -13.98
C ALA A 27 -12.54 5.53 -12.45
N ASN A 28 -12.12 6.53 -11.68
CA ASN A 28 -12.02 6.43 -10.21
C ASN A 28 -13.37 6.28 -9.54
N ARG A 29 -14.34 7.11 -9.89
CA ARG A 29 -15.72 6.95 -9.40
C ARG A 29 -16.30 5.61 -9.84
N PHE A 30 -16.03 5.20 -11.07
CA PHE A 30 -16.48 3.90 -11.59
C PHE A 30 -15.78 2.73 -10.85
N LEU A 31 -14.47 2.78 -10.70
CA LEU A 31 -13.68 1.76 -9.98
C LEU A 31 -14.02 1.73 -8.49
N TYR A 32 -14.14 2.89 -7.86
CA TYR A 32 -14.55 2.98 -6.47
C TYR A 32 -15.99 2.44 -6.25
N ASN A 33 -16.92 2.74 -7.16
CA ASN A 33 -18.27 2.19 -7.13
C ASN A 33 -18.33 0.68 -7.44
N ARG A 34 -17.22 0.09 -7.87
CA ARG A 34 -17.02 -1.35 -8.10
C ARG A 34 -15.98 -1.96 -7.14
N ALA A 35 -15.57 -1.22 -6.12
CA ALA A 35 -14.61 -1.71 -5.13
C ALA A 35 -15.08 -3.00 -4.46
N ASP A 36 -16.39 -3.13 -4.23
CA ASP A 36 -17.04 -4.36 -3.78
C ASP A 36 -16.75 -5.55 -4.69
N THR A 37 -16.86 -5.37 -5.98
CA THR A 37 -16.60 -6.43 -6.99
C THR A 37 -15.13 -6.84 -6.99
N PHE A 38 -14.20 -5.86 -6.93
CA PHE A 38 -12.76 -6.17 -6.92
C PHE A 38 -12.33 -6.87 -5.62
N VAL A 39 -12.88 -6.45 -4.48
CA VAL A 39 -12.57 -7.11 -3.20
C VAL A 39 -13.10 -8.53 -3.17
N ARG A 40 -14.30 -8.78 -3.73
CA ARG A 40 -14.85 -10.14 -3.86
C ARG A 40 -13.94 -11.02 -4.71
N TRP A 41 -13.55 -10.58 -5.90
CA TRP A 41 -12.61 -11.34 -6.73
C TRP A 41 -11.28 -11.62 -6.02
N ALA A 42 -10.76 -10.64 -5.29
CA ALA A 42 -9.53 -10.83 -4.55
C ALA A 42 -9.68 -11.86 -3.41
N ILE A 43 -10.86 -12.00 -2.80
CA ILE A 43 -11.12 -13.03 -1.80
C ILE A 43 -11.34 -14.41 -2.44
N ASP A 44 -12.02 -14.45 -3.59
CA ASP A 44 -12.23 -15.69 -4.34
C ASP A 44 -10.90 -16.36 -4.78
N ASP A 45 -9.83 -15.57 -4.96
CA ASP A 45 -8.48 -16.08 -5.25
C ASP A 45 -7.85 -16.80 -4.04
N TYR A 46 -8.34 -16.55 -2.81
CA TYR A 46 -7.77 -17.12 -1.58
C TYR A 46 -8.62 -18.21 -0.96
N VAL A 47 -9.94 -18.15 -1.11
CA VAL A 47 -10.84 -19.07 -0.43
C VAL A 47 -12.18 -19.18 -1.14
N ASP A 48 -12.63 -20.39 -1.38
CA ASP A 48 -13.96 -20.70 -1.91
C ASP A 48 -15.01 -20.57 -0.80
N LEU A 49 -15.76 -19.47 -0.80
CA LEU A 49 -16.84 -19.23 0.17
C LEU A 49 -18.15 -19.92 -0.25
N THR A 50 -18.85 -20.51 0.69
CA THR A 50 -20.24 -20.96 0.48
C THR A 50 -21.14 -19.74 0.24
N SER A 51 -22.35 -19.97 -0.31
CA SER A 51 -23.30 -18.88 -0.57
C SER A 51 -23.70 -18.12 0.70
N GLU A 52 -23.73 -18.77 1.86
CA GLU A 52 -24.04 -18.13 3.13
C GLU A 52 -22.87 -17.30 3.64
N GLN A 53 -21.64 -17.83 3.58
CA GLN A 53 -20.41 -17.10 3.91
C GLN A 53 -20.22 -15.89 3.00
N GLN A 54 -20.45 -16.04 1.70
CA GLN A 54 -20.39 -14.96 0.73
C GLN A 54 -21.39 -13.85 1.03
N LYS A 55 -22.63 -14.22 1.43
CA LYS A 55 -23.64 -13.23 1.84
C LYS A 55 -23.21 -12.47 3.09
N HIS A 56 -22.66 -13.18 4.08
CA HIS A 56 -22.15 -12.56 5.31
C HIS A 56 -20.99 -11.63 5.03
N PHE A 57 -19.99 -12.09 4.27
CA PHE A 57 -18.85 -11.27 3.81
C PHE A 57 -19.31 -10.02 3.08
N ASN A 58 -20.26 -10.13 2.15
CA ASN A 58 -20.78 -8.99 1.39
C ASN A 58 -21.44 -7.96 2.31
N THR A 59 -22.18 -8.38 3.32
CA THR A 59 -22.83 -7.49 4.29
C THR A 59 -21.77 -6.69 5.08
N ASN A 60 -20.72 -7.34 5.53
CA ASN A 60 -19.63 -6.71 6.27
C ASN A 60 -18.79 -5.79 5.37
N LEU A 61 -18.55 -6.21 4.11
CA LEU A 61 -17.87 -5.37 3.11
C LEU A 61 -18.66 -4.10 2.78
N ASP A 62 -19.97 -4.21 2.62
CA ASP A 62 -20.83 -3.03 2.40
C ASP A 62 -20.75 -2.06 3.59
N GLY A 63 -20.70 -2.59 4.82
CA GLY A 63 -20.48 -1.79 6.03
C GLY A 63 -19.12 -1.07 6.05
N LEU A 64 -18.04 -1.76 5.66
CA LEU A 64 -16.71 -1.18 5.52
C LEU A 64 -16.68 -0.06 4.46
N LEU A 65 -17.27 -0.30 3.29
CA LEU A 65 -17.31 0.69 2.21
C LEU A 65 -18.16 1.91 2.59
N ASP A 66 -19.24 1.71 3.33
CA ASP A 66 -20.06 2.82 3.86
C ASP A 66 -19.32 3.63 4.91
N TRP A 67 -18.58 2.97 5.82
CA TRP A 67 -17.71 3.66 6.77
C TRP A 67 -16.63 4.47 6.04
N HIS A 68 -15.97 3.89 5.05
CA HIS A 68 -14.92 4.55 4.27
C HIS A 68 -15.45 5.81 3.55
N ARG A 69 -16.65 5.72 2.93
CA ARG A 69 -17.29 6.88 2.27
C ARG A 69 -17.60 8.01 3.24
N ARG A 70 -18.06 7.69 4.44
CA ARG A 70 -18.53 8.71 5.41
C ARG A 70 -17.40 9.30 6.24
N ASN A 71 -16.36 8.53 6.53
CA ASN A 71 -15.34 8.93 7.48
C ASN A 71 -13.98 9.22 6.81
N GLU A 72 -13.58 8.47 5.80
CA GLU A 72 -12.25 8.61 5.20
C GLU A 72 -12.26 9.56 3.99
N LEU A 73 -13.21 9.44 3.06
CA LEU A 73 -13.22 10.29 1.87
C LEU A 73 -13.27 11.79 2.18
N PRO A 74 -14.03 12.29 3.19
CA PRO A 74 -13.97 13.69 3.58
C PRO A 74 -12.58 14.13 4.04
N LEU A 75 -11.88 13.29 4.85
CA LEU A 75 -10.51 13.55 5.29
C LEU A 75 -9.52 13.60 4.12
N TYR A 76 -9.65 12.67 3.17
CA TYR A 76 -8.82 12.66 1.97
C TYR A 76 -9.03 13.92 1.14
N ARG A 77 -10.28 14.38 1.03
CA ARG A 77 -10.60 15.63 0.34
C ARG A 77 -9.92 16.84 0.99
N GLU A 78 -10.08 17.01 2.30
CA GLU A 78 -9.45 18.11 3.06
C GLU A 78 -7.94 18.09 2.88
N PHE A 79 -7.33 16.90 2.97
CA PHE A 79 -5.91 16.69 2.77
C PHE A 79 -5.46 17.07 1.35
N ILE A 80 -6.20 16.67 0.30
CA ILE A 80 -5.86 17.00 -1.09
C ILE A 80 -5.97 18.51 -1.32
N VAL A 81 -7.02 19.18 -0.80
CA VAL A 81 -7.18 20.63 -0.92
C VAL A 81 -6.01 21.36 -0.27
N SER A 82 -5.63 20.99 0.96
CA SER A 82 -4.47 21.61 1.63
C SER A 82 -3.15 21.35 0.90
N SER A 83 -2.98 20.17 0.30
CA SER A 83 -1.81 19.85 -0.51
C SER A 83 -1.73 20.67 -1.81
N LEU A 84 -2.88 20.96 -2.45
CA LEU A 84 -2.95 21.81 -3.64
C LEU A 84 -2.49 23.25 -3.37
N ASP A 85 -2.85 23.79 -2.20
CA ASP A 85 -2.41 25.12 -1.77
C ASP A 85 -0.88 25.16 -1.54
N ALA A 86 -0.32 24.13 -0.93
CA ALA A 86 1.13 24.01 -0.71
C ALA A 86 1.95 23.94 -2.02
N LEU A 87 1.34 23.45 -3.12
CA LEU A 87 2.03 23.36 -4.42
C LEU A 87 2.33 24.72 -5.07
N GLU A 88 1.72 25.81 -4.65
CA GLU A 88 1.93 27.14 -5.26
C GLU A 88 3.36 27.68 -5.05
N GLY A 89 3.95 27.39 -3.89
CA GLY A 89 5.32 27.80 -3.54
C GLY A 89 6.42 26.77 -3.85
N GLY A 90 6.04 25.61 -4.37
CA GLY A 90 6.90 24.41 -4.39
C GLY A 90 6.75 23.61 -3.08
N VAL A 91 7.24 22.36 -3.07
CA VAL A 91 7.15 21.45 -1.93
C VAL A 91 8.52 21.29 -1.28
N THR A 92 8.59 21.48 0.02
CA THR A 92 9.77 21.18 0.84
C THR A 92 9.80 19.71 1.24
N ILE A 93 10.97 19.22 1.68
CA ILE A 93 11.07 17.85 2.24
C ILE A 93 10.21 17.70 3.49
N ASP A 94 10.16 18.70 4.37
CA ASP A 94 9.35 18.63 5.59
C ASP A 94 7.84 18.53 5.27
N GLU A 95 7.34 19.30 4.30
CA GLU A 95 5.95 19.17 3.83
C GLU A 95 5.68 17.80 3.20
N ALA A 96 6.61 17.28 2.41
CA ALA A 96 6.47 15.95 1.83
C ALA A 96 6.49 14.84 2.90
N VAL A 97 7.23 15.01 3.99
CA VAL A 97 7.17 14.11 5.16
C VAL A 97 5.79 14.18 5.82
N LEU A 98 5.24 15.37 6.06
CA LEU A 98 3.89 15.52 6.61
C LEU A 98 2.82 14.87 5.73
N ILE A 99 2.97 14.99 4.40
CA ILE A 99 2.09 14.32 3.42
C ILE A 99 2.21 12.80 3.57
N SER A 100 3.42 12.27 3.67
CA SER A 100 3.66 10.84 3.87
C SER A 100 3.03 10.34 5.17
N ASP A 101 3.23 11.06 6.27
CA ASP A 101 2.68 10.69 7.58
C ASP A 101 1.14 10.66 7.56
N ALA A 102 0.48 11.62 6.91
CA ALA A 102 -0.97 11.64 6.77
C ALA A 102 -1.51 10.46 5.94
N ILE A 103 -0.79 10.06 4.88
CA ILE A 103 -1.12 8.88 4.08
C ILE A 103 -0.98 7.60 4.92
N ASP A 104 0.08 7.50 5.73
CA ASP A 104 0.31 6.36 6.60
C ASP A 104 -0.76 6.24 7.70
N GLU A 105 -1.18 7.35 8.28
CA GLU A 105 -2.30 7.37 9.24
C GLU A 105 -3.61 6.90 8.61
N ALA A 106 -3.92 7.36 7.40
CA ALA A 106 -5.09 6.92 6.65
C ALA A 106 -5.05 5.42 6.34
N ALA A 107 -3.88 4.91 5.92
CA ALA A 107 -3.68 3.49 5.67
C ALA A 107 -3.83 2.64 6.94
N ASN A 108 -3.37 3.14 8.09
CA ASN A 108 -3.54 2.45 9.37
C ASN A 108 -5.01 2.35 9.78
N ARG A 109 -5.79 3.44 9.66
CA ARG A 109 -7.22 3.40 9.96
C ARG A 109 -7.95 2.39 9.08
N LEU A 110 -7.62 2.36 7.78
CA LEU A 110 -8.21 1.39 6.86
C LEU A 110 -7.76 -0.05 7.18
N GLN A 111 -6.48 -0.26 7.54
CA GLN A 111 -5.95 -1.58 7.93
C GLN A 111 -6.72 -2.16 9.12
N VAL A 112 -6.98 -1.36 10.16
CA VAL A 112 -7.74 -1.81 11.33
C VAL A 112 -9.14 -2.31 10.90
N LYS A 113 -9.83 -1.57 10.05
CA LYS A 113 -11.15 -1.94 9.55
C LYS A 113 -11.15 -3.17 8.64
N LEU A 114 -10.10 -3.33 7.83
CA LEU A 114 -9.91 -4.53 7.01
C LEU A 114 -9.65 -5.76 7.87
N ILE A 115 -8.86 -5.64 8.93
CA ILE A 115 -8.64 -6.73 9.88
C ILE A 115 -9.97 -7.12 10.55
N ASP A 116 -10.80 -6.15 10.96
CA ASP A 116 -12.12 -6.40 11.52
C ASP A 116 -12.99 -7.22 10.55
N LEU A 117 -13.10 -6.77 9.30
CA LEU A 117 -13.84 -7.46 8.24
C LEU A 117 -13.36 -8.91 8.03
N LEU A 118 -12.04 -9.11 7.94
CA LEU A 118 -11.44 -10.40 7.71
C LEU A 118 -11.66 -11.35 8.89
N LEU A 119 -11.54 -10.87 10.12
CA LEU A 119 -11.76 -11.68 11.32
C LEU A 119 -13.22 -12.11 11.46
N GLU A 120 -14.17 -11.20 11.24
CA GLU A 120 -15.61 -11.52 11.25
C GLU A 120 -15.95 -12.57 10.17
N SER A 121 -15.32 -12.48 9.00
CA SER A 121 -15.52 -13.43 7.92
C SER A 121 -14.86 -14.78 8.20
N ALA A 122 -13.72 -14.80 8.88
CA ALA A 122 -12.95 -15.99 9.19
C ALA A 122 -13.61 -16.89 10.28
N GLU A 123 -14.48 -16.35 11.12
CA GLU A 123 -15.18 -17.12 12.16
C GLU A 123 -16.02 -18.27 11.57
N GLY A 124 -16.57 -18.09 10.39
CA GLY A 124 -17.42 -19.08 9.70
C GLY A 124 -16.65 -20.04 8.77
N LEU A 125 -15.31 -19.91 8.65
CA LEU A 125 -14.54 -20.77 7.76
C LEU A 125 -14.30 -22.16 8.36
N THR A 126 -14.38 -23.18 7.50
CA THR A 126 -13.98 -24.54 7.83
C THR A 126 -12.44 -24.66 7.89
N ASP A 127 -11.95 -25.74 8.50
CA ASP A 127 -10.52 -26.05 8.54
C ASP A 127 -9.92 -26.19 7.12
N GLY A 128 -10.69 -26.79 6.19
CA GLY A 128 -10.28 -26.89 4.79
C GLY A 128 -10.10 -25.52 4.13
N GLN A 129 -11.06 -24.62 4.29
CA GLN A 129 -10.97 -23.26 3.74
C GLN A 129 -9.81 -22.44 4.34
N ILE A 130 -9.52 -22.65 5.63
CA ILE A 130 -8.34 -22.04 6.25
C ILE A 130 -7.05 -22.60 5.65
N GLN A 131 -6.99 -23.91 5.42
CA GLN A 131 -5.83 -24.52 4.78
C GLN A 131 -5.64 -23.99 3.35
N ASP A 132 -6.70 -23.92 2.54
CA ASP A 132 -6.65 -23.36 1.18
C ASP A 132 -6.13 -21.93 1.19
N PHE A 133 -6.61 -21.09 2.11
CA PHE A 133 -6.12 -19.72 2.31
C PHE A 133 -4.62 -19.66 2.63
N LEU A 134 -4.15 -20.52 3.55
CA LEU A 134 -2.76 -20.56 3.96
C LEU A 134 -1.85 -21.10 2.84
N ASP A 135 -2.31 -22.06 2.08
CA ASP A 135 -1.58 -22.63 0.93
C ASP A 135 -1.46 -21.60 -0.20
N GLU A 136 -2.51 -20.80 -0.42
CA GLU A 136 -2.44 -19.70 -1.37
C GLU A 136 -1.43 -18.61 -0.95
N LEU A 137 -1.36 -18.28 0.35
CA LEU A 137 -0.34 -17.36 0.85
C LEU A 137 1.07 -17.89 0.61
N ASP A 138 1.30 -19.18 0.84
CA ASP A 138 2.61 -19.81 0.60
C ASP A 138 2.95 -19.85 -0.88
N ARG A 139 1.98 -20.17 -1.75
CA ARG A 139 2.14 -20.14 -3.21
C ARG A 139 2.58 -18.74 -3.70
N GLN A 140 1.92 -17.70 -3.23
CA GLN A 140 2.29 -16.30 -3.58
C GLN A 140 3.68 -15.93 -3.07
N GLN A 141 4.06 -16.41 -1.88
CA GLN A 141 5.38 -16.19 -1.32
C GLN A 141 6.47 -16.88 -2.15
N GLU A 142 6.21 -18.08 -2.65
CA GLU A 142 7.11 -18.82 -3.52
C GLU A 142 7.22 -18.16 -4.90
N GLU A 143 6.12 -17.76 -5.52
CA GLU A 143 6.11 -17.00 -6.78
C GLU A 143 6.92 -15.71 -6.67
N TYR A 144 6.74 -14.97 -5.58
CA TYR A 144 7.55 -13.78 -5.32
C TYR A 144 9.04 -14.12 -5.28
N ALA A 145 9.42 -15.19 -4.59
CA ALA A 145 10.82 -15.61 -4.51
C ALA A 145 11.39 -15.97 -5.90
N GLN A 146 10.64 -16.72 -6.69
CA GLN A 146 11.03 -17.14 -8.04
C GLN A 146 11.16 -15.96 -9.01
N GLU A 147 10.29 -14.95 -8.91
CA GLU A 147 10.29 -13.80 -9.82
C GLU A 147 11.23 -12.68 -9.38
N ARG A 148 11.29 -12.42 -8.07
CA ARG A 148 11.91 -11.20 -7.54
C ARG A 148 13.29 -11.43 -6.97
N LEU A 149 13.51 -12.53 -6.24
CA LEU A 149 14.79 -12.77 -5.57
C LEU A 149 15.90 -13.25 -6.52
N VAL A 150 15.54 -13.76 -7.69
CA VAL A 150 16.50 -14.20 -8.72
C VAL A 150 17.12 -13.06 -9.51
N ARG A 151 16.53 -11.83 -9.43
CA ARG A 151 17.08 -10.66 -10.10
C ARG A 151 18.44 -10.30 -9.53
N ASP A 152 19.38 -9.87 -10.39
CA ASP A 152 20.58 -9.19 -9.94
C ASP A 152 20.32 -7.73 -9.56
N ASP A 153 21.32 -7.03 -9.04
CA ASP A 153 21.18 -5.65 -8.57
C ASP A 153 20.94 -4.67 -9.73
N ILE A 154 21.45 -4.96 -10.92
CA ILE A 154 21.22 -4.14 -12.13
C ILE A 154 19.74 -4.21 -12.50
N LYS A 155 19.18 -5.42 -12.56
CA LYS A 155 17.76 -5.63 -12.86
C LYS A 155 16.86 -5.06 -11.76
N TYR A 156 17.25 -5.17 -10.48
CA TYR A 156 16.53 -4.58 -9.36
C TYR A 156 16.43 -3.05 -9.53
N ALA A 157 17.55 -2.37 -9.79
CA ALA A 157 17.58 -0.92 -9.98
C ALA A 157 16.78 -0.48 -11.23
N ALA A 158 16.83 -1.24 -12.32
CA ALA A 158 16.07 -0.99 -13.53
C ALA A 158 14.56 -1.09 -13.28
N ASP A 159 14.11 -2.15 -12.59
CA ASP A 159 12.69 -2.34 -12.23
C ASP A 159 12.19 -1.25 -11.27
N ALA A 160 13.05 -0.79 -10.36
CA ALA A 160 12.75 0.34 -9.47
C ALA A 160 12.61 1.64 -10.28
N ALA A 161 13.52 1.92 -11.21
CA ALA A 161 13.44 3.07 -12.10
C ALA A 161 12.14 3.07 -12.93
N ASP A 162 11.78 1.93 -13.50
CA ASP A 162 10.52 1.79 -14.25
C ASP A 162 9.29 2.04 -13.37
N SER A 163 9.31 1.56 -12.14
CA SER A 163 8.21 1.76 -11.18
C SER A 163 8.08 3.22 -10.76
N LEU A 164 9.20 3.89 -10.46
CA LEU A 164 9.25 5.32 -10.15
C LEU A 164 8.82 6.18 -11.35
N GLN A 165 9.22 5.80 -12.59
CA GLN A 165 8.75 6.48 -13.78
C GLN A 165 7.23 6.34 -13.98
N ARG A 166 6.66 5.16 -13.74
CA ARG A 166 5.21 4.96 -13.81
C ARG A 166 4.48 5.83 -12.79
N LEU A 167 4.98 5.90 -11.56
CA LEU A 167 4.41 6.76 -10.51
C LEU A 167 4.48 8.25 -10.91
N ALA A 168 5.65 8.73 -11.31
CA ALA A 168 5.84 10.11 -11.75
C ALA A 168 4.97 10.47 -12.97
N LYS A 169 4.81 9.54 -13.93
CA LYS A 169 3.92 9.74 -15.09
C LYS A 169 2.45 9.83 -14.71
N ARG A 170 1.99 9.16 -13.67
CA ARG A 170 0.61 9.31 -13.17
C ARG A 170 0.36 10.73 -12.68
N LEU A 171 1.28 11.28 -11.90
CA LEU A 171 1.18 12.61 -11.31
C LEU A 171 1.40 13.71 -12.35
N LEU A 172 2.52 13.66 -13.07
CA LEU A 172 3.01 14.74 -13.92
C LEU A 172 2.65 14.56 -15.40
N GLY A 173 2.22 13.38 -15.81
CA GLY A 173 2.02 13.04 -17.21
C GLY A 173 3.34 12.74 -17.92
N ARG A 174 3.56 13.30 -19.12
CA ARG A 174 4.80 13.04 -19.90
C ARG A 174 6.01 13.63 -19.19
N LEU A 175 6.97 12.77 -18.83
CA LEU A 175 8.25 13.17 -18.26
C LEU A 175 9.19 13.67 -19.37
N ASN A 176 9.97 14.73 -19.08
CA ASN A 176 11.08 15.16 -19.92
C ASN A 176 12.31 14.28 -19.69
N ASP A 177 13.38 14.50 -20.45
CA ASP A 177 14.56 13.63 -20.40
C ASP A 177 15.38 13.86 -19.12
N GLU A 178 15.37 15.07 -18.56
CA GLU A 178 16.01 15.39 -17.28
C GLU A 178 15.33 14.66 -16.12
N GLN A 179 14.01 14.64 -16.09
CA GLN A 179 13.24 13.89 -15.09
C GLN A 179 13.47 12.37 -15.19
N LYS A 180 13.56 11.83 -16.41
CA LYS A 180 13.88 10.41 -16.61
C LYS A 180 15.31 10.09 -16.16
N ALA A 181 16.28 10.94 -16.49
CA ALA A 181 17.67 10.79 -16.07
C ALA A 181 17.82 10.88 -14.54
N LEU A 182 17.10 11.81 -13.91
CA LEU A 182 17.05 11.92 -12.44
C LEU A 182 16.50 10.62 -11.80
N ILE A 183 15.38 10.09 -12.30
CA ILE A 183 14.81 8.85 -11.79
C ILE A 183 15.79 7.69 -11.97
N GLN A 184 16.43 7.59 -13.14
CA GLN A 184 17.41 6.54 -13.43
C GLN A 184 18.61 6.61 -12.48
N SER A 185 19.12 7.81 -12.22
CA SER A 185 20.24 8.02 -11.29
C SER A 185 19.84 7.67 -9.86
N ARG A 186 18.70 8.18 -9.38
CA ARG A 186 18.24 7.94 -8.01
C ARG A 186 17.87 6.48 -7.74
N SER A 187 17.40 5.75 -8.74
CA SER A 187 17.08 4.32 -8.57
C SER A 187 18.30 3.46 -8.26
N THR A 188 19.51 3.89 -8.63
CA THR A 188 20.75 3.19 -8.29
C THR A 188 21.20 3.42 -6.83
N GLU A 189 20.63 4.40 -6.15
CA GLU A 189 20.89 4.68 -4.73
C GLU A 189 20.00 3.82 -3.81
N LEU A 190 18.97 3.16 -4.35
CA LEU A 190 18.06 2.35 -3.55
C LEU A 190 18.75 1.09 -3.03
N MET A 191 18.63 0.86 -1.74
CA MET A 191 19.02 -0.39 -1.10
C MET A 191 18.08 -1.51 -1.53
N ARG A 192 18.66 -2.67 -1.80
CA ARG A 192 17.89 -3.86 -2.13
C ARG A 192 17.25 -4.45 -0.87
N ILE A 193 15.92 -4.39 -0.79
CA ILE A 193 15.14 -4.85 0.37
C ILE A 193 14.21 -6.03 0.06
N ASP A 194 14.19 -6.56 -1.18
CA ASP A 194 13.28 -7.63 -1.59
C ASP A 194 13.47 -8.92 -0.78
N ARG A 195 14.73 -9.30 -0.45
CA ARG A 195 15.03 -10.46 0.41
C ARG A 195 14.55 -10.23 1.85
N LEU A 196 14.84 -9.06 2.40
CA LEU A 196 14.44 -8.69 3.76
C LEU A 196 12.91 -8.64 3.88
N TRP A 197 12.24 -8.14 2.85
CA TRP A 197 10.77 -8.15 2.77
C TRP A 197 10.22 -9.59 2.73
N HIS A 198 10.81 -10.45 1.92
CA HIS A 198 10.41 -11.85 1.82
C HIS A 198 10.59 -12.59 3.15
N GLU A 199 11.73 -12.40 3.83
CA GLU A 199 12.01 -12.97 5.15
C GLU A 199 11.01 -12.49 6.21
N ASP A 200 10.77 -11.16 6.28
CA ASP A 200 9.78 -10.56 7.19
C ASP A 200 8.39 -11.16 6.97
N ARG A 201 7.99 -11.31 5.70
CA ARG A 201 6.69 -11.86 5.33
C ARG A 201 6.58 -13.35 5.67
N SER A 202 7.63 -14.12 5.50
CA SER A 202 7.68 -15.55 5.85
C SER A 202 7.54 -15.75 7.37
N VAL A 203 8.25 -14.96 8.17
CA VAL A 203 8.13 -15.01 9.64
C VAL A 203 6.72 -14.65 10.09
N TRP A 204 6.14 -13.60 9.51
CA TRP A 204 4.77 -13.19 9.82
C TRP A 204 3.75 -14.25 9.39
N GLY A 205 3.88 -14.80 8.19
CA GLY A 205 3.01 -15.86 7.65
C GLY A 205 3.03 -17.12 8.51
N THR A 206 4.21 -17.53 9.02
CA THR A 206 4.34 -18.67 9.95
C THR A 206 3.55 -18.43 11.24
N LYS A 207 3.63 -17.23 11.81
CA LYS A 207 2.85 -16.88 13.00
C LYS A 207 1.35 -16.89 12.72
N LEU A 208 0.93 -16.31 11.61
CA LEU A 208 -0.47 -16.30 11.17
C LEU A 208 -1.00 -17.74 11.00
N ARG A 209 -0.22 -18.60 10.34
CA ARG A 209 -0.54 -20.03 10.17
C ARG A 209 -0.76 -20.71 11.52
N THR A 210 0.17 -20.54 12.47
CA THR A 210 0.06 -21.14 13.80
C THR A 210 -1.22 -20.73 14.51
N ILE A 211 -1.61 -19.46 14.44
CA ILE A 211 -2.82 -18.93 15.07
C ILE A 211 -4.07 -19.51 14.38
N LEU A 212 -4.11 -19.51 13.06
CA LEU A 212 -5.29 -19.95 12.30
C LEU A 212 -5.51 -21.48 12.36
N GLU A 213 -4.45 -22.27 12.35
CA GLU A 213 -4.55 -23.73 12.47
C GLU A 213 -5.00 -24.17 13.87
N SER A 214 -4.55 -23.49 14.92
CA SER A 214 -4.91 -23.82 16.30
C SER A 214 -6.29 -23.27 16.70
N ARG A 215 -6.64 -22.06 16.26
CA ARG A 215 -7.86 -21.32 16.61
C ARG A 215 -8.27 -21.46 18.09
N LEU A 216 -7.28 -21.33 18.98
CA LEU A 216 -7.52 -21.35 20.42
C LEU A 216 -8.42 -20.17 20.82
N PRO A 217 -9.15 -20.25 21.95
CA PRO A 217 -9.96 -19.14 22.44
C PRO A 217 -9.15 -17.83 22.49
N GLY A 218 -9.61 -16.77 21.79
CA GLY A 218 -8.92 -15.49 21.70
C GLY A 218 -8.02 -15.33 20.45
N TRP A 219 -8.00 -16.28 19.52
CA TRP A 219 -7.20 -16.22 18.29
C TRP A 219 -7.41 -14.93 17.47
N GLN A 220 -8.61 -14.35 17.50
CA GLN A 220 -8.89 -13.07 16.83
C GLN A 220 -8.05 -11.92 17.44
N ILE A 221 -7.89 -11.92 18.78
CA ILE A 221 -7.06 -10.95 19.48
C ILE A 221 -5.59 -11.14 19.09
N GLU A 222 -5.13 -12.39 19.01
CA GLU A 222 -3.75 -12.70 18.59
C GLU A 222 -3.46 -12.21 17.17
N ILE A 223 -4.41 -12.36 16.22
CA ILE A 223 -4.26 -11.83 14.86
C ILE A 223 -4.22 -10.28 14.86
N ARG A 224 -5.05 -9.61 15.67
CA ARG A 224 -4.98 -8.16 15.81
C ARG A 224 -3.61 -7.73 16.32
N VAL A 225 -3.12 -8.34 17.39
CA VAL A 225 -1.79 -8.07 17.94
C VAL A 225 -0.71 -8.33 16.89
N LEU A 226 -0.79 -9.43 16.14
CA LEU A 226 0.14 -9.76 15.07
C LEU A 226 0.15 -8.70 13.96
N GLY A 227 -1.00 -8.10 13.66
CA GLY A 227 -1.12 -6.97 12.71
C GLY A 227 -0.53 -5.67 13.26
N ASP A 228 -0.89 -5.33 14.51
CA ASP A 228 -0.50 -4.07 15.15
C ASP A 228 1.01 -4.00 15.43
N THR A 229 1.61 -5.12 15.86
CA THR A 229 3.03 -5.19 16.20
C THR A 229 3.95 -5.56 15.03
N ARG A 230 3.39 -5.67 13.82
CA ARG A 230 4.19 -6.10 12.66
C ARG A 230 5.40 -5.23 12.38
N SER A 231 5.27 -3.92 12.53
CA SER A 231 6.37 -2.98 12.31
C SER A 231 7.50 -3.13 13.33
N GLU A 232 7.16 -3.46 14.56
CA GLU A 232 8.11 -3.65 15.67
C GLU A 232 8.90 -4.96 15.53
N ALA A 233 8.30 -5.95 14.88
CA ALA A 233 8.91 -7.26 14.68
C ALA A 233 9.95 -7.31 13.53
N ARG A 234 10.12 -6.22 12.77
CA ARG A 234 11.05 -6.16 11.66
C ARG A 234 12.49 -6.14 12.09
N THR A 235 13.36 -6.75 11.28
CA THR A 235 14.80 -6.69 11.54
C THR A 235 15.34 -5.27 11.38
N PRO A 236 16.35 -4.85 12.17
CA PRO A 236 16.98 -3.53 12.02
C PRO A 236 17.49 -3.24 10.60
N ALA A 237 18.00 -4.25 9.91
CA ALA A 237 18.45 -4.13 8.52
C ALA A 237 17.30 -3.80 7.57
N TYR A 238 16.14 -4.43 7.77
CA TYR A 238 14.95 -4.14 6.96
C TYR A 238 14.42 -2.74 7.21
N VAL A 239 14.35 -2.32 8.48
CA VAL A 239 13.94 -0.96 8.86
C VAL A 239 14.86 0.08 8.23
N ALA A 240 16.19 -0.09 8.37
CA ALA A 240 17.16 0.84 7.79
C ALA A 240 17.05 0.92 6.25
N GLY A 241 16.82 -0.22 5.58
CA GLY A 241 16.63 -0.24 4.13
C GLY A 241 15.35 0.48 3.67
N ILE A 242 14.26 0.32 4.43
CA ILE A 242 13.00 1.03 4.19
C ILE A 242 13.19 2.55 4.37
N GLU A 243 13.81 2.97 5.47
CA GLU A 243 14.06 4.37 5.77
C GLU A 243 14.93 5.03 4.69
N HIS A 244 16.05 4.40 4.33
CA HIS A 244 16.93 4.89 3.29
C HIS A 244 16.20 5.04 1.93
N ASN A 245 15.49 4.00 1.52
CA ASN A 245 14.74 4.04 0.25
C ASN A 245 13.66 5.11 0.28
N GLY A 246 13.06 5.34 1.43
CA GLY A 246 12.11 6.39 1.67
C GLY A 246 12.66 7.78 1.43
N ASP A 247 13.79 8.06 2.05
CA ASP A 247 14.46 9.35 1.88
C ASP A 247 14.84 9.61 0.41
N VAL A 248 15.35 8.58 -0.28
CA VAL A 248 15.70 8.67 -1.70
C VAL A 248 14.47 8.95 -2.56
N ILE A 249 13.37 8.21 -2.36
CA ILE A 249 12.13 8.37 -3.13
C ILE A 249 11.46 9.72 -2.84
N LEU A 250 11.42 10.12 -1.56
CA LEU A 250 10.83 11.40 -1.17
C LEU A 250 11.59 12.58 -1.77
N GLY A 251 12.93 12.56 -1.68
CA GLY A 251 13.78 13.55 -2.30
C GLY A 251 13.60 13.63 -3.83
N LEU A 252 13.46 12.46 -4.48
CA LEU A 252 13.16 12.39 -5.91
C LEU A 252 11.81 13.01 -6.26
N LEU A 253 10.76 12.69 -5.50
CA LEU A 253 9.41 13.21 -5.73
C LEU A 253 9.35 14.72 -5.53
N VAL A 254 9.93 15.23 -4.44
CA VAL A 254 10.02 16.67 -4.17
C VAL A 254 10.71 17.40 -5.32
N LYS A 255 11.86 16.87 -5.78
CA LYS A 255 12.56 17.49 -6.91
C LYS A 255 11.75 17.44 -8.20
N ALA A 256 11.13 16.31 -8.53
CA ALA A 256 10.33 16.14 -9.73
C ALA A 256 9.08 17.05 -9.73
N ILE A 257 8.47 17.27 -8.56
CA ILE A 257 7.35 18.20 -8.38
C ILE A 257 7.81 19.65 -8.53
N ASN A 258 8.94 20.01 -7.95
CA ASN A 258 9.44 21.39 -8.02
C ASN A 258 9.97 21.79 -9.41
N ASP A 259 10.53 20.83 -10.15
CA ASP A 259 11.02 21.02 -11.52
C ASP A 259 9.91 20.82 -12.59
N ARG A 260 8.63 20.75 -12.18
CA ARG A 260 7.53 20.52 -13.10
C ARG A 260 7.31 21.70 -14.04
N THR A 261 7.00 21.40 -15.30
CA THR A 261 6.60 22.41 -16.28
C THR A 261 5.16 22.87 -16.02
N GLU A 262 4.76 24.03 -16.57
CA GLU A 262 3.37 24.52 -16.48
C GLU A 262 2.33 23.47 -16.96
N ARG A 263 2.67 22.71 -18.00
CA ARG A 263 1.80 21.64 -18.50
C ARG A 263 1.65 20.50 -17.48
N GLN A 264 2.73 20.17 -16.80
CA GLN A 264 2.74 19.14 -15.75
C GLN A 264 2.00 19.64 -14.50
N ASP A 265 2.17 20.92 -14.13
CA ASP A 265 1.40 21.53 -13.03
C ASP A 265 -0.10 21.46 -13.29
N LYS A 266 -0.56 21.91 -14.47
CA LYS A 266 -1.97 21.82 -14.87
C LYS A 266 -2.50 20.37 -14.88
N ARG A 267 -1.64 19.42 -15.21
CA ARG A 267 -1.99 17.99 -15.17
C ARG A 267 -2.13 17.48 -13.75
N MET A 268 -1.17 17.80 -12.90
CA MET A 268 -1.13 17.36 -11.50
C MET A 268 -2.30 17.93 -10.71
N ARG A 269 -2.59 19.22 -10.85
CA ARG A 269 -3.75 19.86 -10.21
C ARG A 269 -5.06 19.19 -10.64
N ARG A 270 -5.27 19.01 -11.94
CA ARG A 270 -6.45 18.27 -12.42
C ARG A 270 -6.54 16.86 -11.87
N PHE A 271 -5.41 16.15 -11.80
CA PHE A 271 -5.38 14.81 -11.23
C PHE A 271 -5.80 14.80 -9.76
N LEU A 272 -5.35 15.77 -8.96
CA LEU A 272 -5.72 15.93 -7.55
C LEU A 272 -7.18 16.40 -7.40
N ASP A 273 -7.63 17.37 -8.21
CA ASP A 273 -9.03 17.84 -8.26
C ASP A 273 -10.01 16.70 -8.59
N ASP A 274 -9.62 15.80 -9.47
CA ASP A 274 -10.42 14.66 -9.88
C ASP A 274 -10.56 13.58 -8.79
N LEU A 275 -9.77 13.65 -7.71
CA LEU A 275 -9.85 12.76 -6.55
C LEU A 275 -10.87 13.22 -5.50
N ILE A 276 -11.30 14.47 -5.56
CA ILE A 276 -12.25 15.12 -4.65
C ILE A 276 -13.62 15.34 -5.27
#